data_ee9645cd8a3ac295299e9d6f8fe73890
#
_entry.id   ee9645cd8a3ac295299e9d6f8fe73890
#
_cell.length_a   1.000
_cell.length_b   1.000
_cell.length_c   1.000
_cell.angle_alpha   90.00
_cell.angle_beta   90.00
_cell.angle_gamma   90.00
#
_symmetry.space_group_name_H-M   'P 1'
#
loop_
_entity.id
_entity.type
_entity.pdbx_description
1 polymer ?
#
loop_
_entity_poly.entity_id
_entity_poly.type
_entity_poly.pdbx_seq_one_letter_code
_entity_poly.pdbx_strand_id
1 'polypeptide(L)'
;MTDARTIGPGEVPDVVATLANAFVHDPVLAFLFDDADRRPAQLAALFANRLAAGSGFDEILVPTGPDGVSRCAALWVGPHDPDDMEAAAAEAGAANRALLEDAGAMERLSRLFPIFQAHPRTPHWYLAFVGTRRADRGRGLASACIGAVTDRCDADG
;
A
#
# COMPACT_ATOMS: atom_id res chain seq x y z
N MET A 1 -6.63 -14.61 -18.59
CA MET A 1 -6.36 -13.29 -18.00
C MET A 1 -6.64 -13.41 -16.51
N THR A 2 -5.76 -12.94 -15.65
CA THR A 2 -5.98 -13.00 -14.20
C THR A 2 -6.86 -11.81 -13.82
N ASP A 3 -8.02 -12.05 -13.22
CA ASP A 3 -8.89 -10.99 -12.73
C ASP A 3 -8.47 -10.57 -11.32
N ALA A 4 -8.83 -9.35 -10.91
CA ALA A 4 -8.65 -8.86 -9.56
C ALA A 4 -10.01 -8.78 -8.84
N ARG A 5 -9.97 -8.95 -7.51
CA ARG A 5 -11.12 -8.81 -6.63
C ARG A 5 -10.76 -8.05 -5.36
N THR A 6 -11.74 -7.46 -4.73
CA THR A 6 -11.59 -6.90 -3.39
C THR A 6 -11.40 -8.01 -2.35
N ILE A 7 -10.58 -7.75 -1.34
CA ILE A 7 -10.35 -8.69 -0.24
C ILE A 7 -11.54 -8.74 0.74
N GLY A 8 -11.68 -9.87 1.43
CA GLY A 8 -12.51 -9.98 2.62
C GLY A 8 -11.72 -9.68 3.90
N PRO A 9 -12.43 -9.43 5.04
CA PRO A 9 -11.76 -9.07 6.31
C PRO A 9 -10.75 -10.10 6.80
N GLY A 10 -10.97 -11.37 6.54
CA GLY A 10 -10.07 -12.47 6.95
C GLY A 10 -8.76 -12.54 6.16
N GLU A 11 -8.64 -11.82 5.04
CA GLU A 11 -7.47 -11.86 4.17
C GLU A 11 -6.42 -10.78 4.49
N VAL A 12 -6.73 -9.83 5.37
CA VAL A 12 -5.81 -8.75 5.76
C VAL A 12 -4.44 -9.26 6.21
N PRO A 13 -4.31 -10.31 7.05
CA PRO A 13 -3.00 -10.82 7.44
C PRO A 13 -2.16 -11.33 6.26
N ASP A 14 -2.79 -11.95 5.26
CA ASP A 14 -2.09 -12.44 4.07
C ASP A 14 -1.64 -11.30 3.15
N VAL A 15 -2.46 -10.26 3.02
CA VAL A 15 -2.08 -9.01 2.31
C VAL A 15 -0.91 -8.32 2.99
N VAL A 16 -0.91 -8.20 4.33
CA VAL A 16 0.22 -7.67 5.12
C VAL A 16 1.50 -8.43 4.82
N ALA A 17 1.47 -9.76 4.89
CA ALA A 17 2.63 -10.60 4.62
C ALA A 17 3.12 -10.44 3.16
N THR A 18 2.20 -10.31 2.22
CA THR A 18 2.51 -10.11 0.80
C THR A 18 3.21 -8.78 0.55
N LEU A 19 2.69 -7.69 1.10
CA LEU A 19 3.29 -6.36 0.96
C LEU A 19 4.64 -6.28 1.68
N ALA A 20 4.77 -6.79 2.90
CA ALA A 20 6.04 -6.83 3.61
C ALA A 20 7.12 -7.58 2.81
N ASN A 21 6.79 -8.73 2.21
CA ASN A 21 7.70 -9.47 1.34
C ASN A 21 8.06 -8.70 0.06
N ALA A 22 7.08 -8.06 -0.57
CA ALA A 22 7.27 -7.33 -1.81
C ALA A 22 8.20 -6.13 -1.65
N PHE A 23 8.08 -5.42 -0.53
CA PHE A 23 8.73 -4.14 -0.26
C PHE A 23 10.03 -4.23 0.56
N VAL A 24 10.47 -5.41 0.97
CA VAL A 24 11.68 -5.58 1.82
C VAL A 24 12.95 -5.00 1.19
N HIS A 25 13.01 -4.91 -0.15
CA HIS A 25 14.11 -4.31 -0.91
C HIS A 25 13.71 -3.04 -1.68
N ASP A 26 12.54 -2.47 -1.39
CA ASP A 26 12.14 -1.20 -1.97
C ASP A 26 13.07 -0.09 -1.49
N PRO A 27 13.63 0.76 -2.37
CA PRO A 27 14.63 1.74 -1.99
C PRO A 27 14.09 2.80 -1.03
N VAL A 28 12.82 3.20 -1.13
CA VAL A 28 12.21 4.21 -0.25
C VAL A 28 11.99 3.61 1.15
N LEU A 29 11.44 2.41 1.22
CA LEU A 29 11.22 1.74 2.51
C LEU A 29 12.52 1.23 3.13
N ALA A 30 13.53 0.88 2.34
CA ALA A 30 14.87 0.57 2.83
C ALA A 30 15.61 1.82 3.35
N PHE A 31 15.36 2.99 2.78
CA PHE A 31 15.84 4.26 3.32
C PHE A 31 15.13 4.62 4.62
N LEU A 32 13.84 4.37 4.71
CA LEU A 32 13.04 4.67 5.90
C LEU A 32 13.39 3.72 7.07
N PHE A 33 13.46 2.42 6.80
CA PHE A 33 13.81 1.34 7.74
C PHE A 33 15.17 0.75 7.35
N ASP A 34 16.24 1.42 7.76
CA ASP A 34 17.61 1.14 7.30
C ASP A 34 18.24 -0.13 7.91
N ASP A 35 17.73 -0.61 9.05
CA ASP A 35 18.15 -1.87 9.64
C ASP A 35 17.57 -3.06 8.85
N ALA A 36 18.43 -3.73 8.08
CA ALA A 36 18.03 -4.83 7.20
C ALA A 36 17.46 -6.03 7.95
N ASP A 37 17.93 -6.30 9.17
CA ASP A 37 17.48 -7.44 9.98
C ASP A 37 16.11 -7.18 10.62
N ARG A 38 15.84 -5.94 11.02
CA ARG A 38 14.56 -5.52 11.60
C ARG A 38 13.49 -5.18 10.54
N ARG A 39 13.91 -4.79 9.35
CA ARG A 39 13.02 -4.30 8.29
C ARG A 39 11.84 -5.22 7.96
N PRO A 40 11.98 -6.56 7.84
CA PRO A 40 10.81 -7.41 7.54
C PRO A 40 9.69 -7.28 8.58
N ALA A 41 10.04 -7.24 9.87
CA ALA A 41 9.07 -7.07 10.96
C ALA A 41 8.48 -5.65 10.99
N GLN A 42 9.31 -4.63 10.73
CA GLN A 42 8.88 -3.23 10.65
C GLN A 42 7.90 -3.00 9.49
N LEU A 43 8.14 -3.61 8.33
CA LEU A 43 7.22 -3.54 7.19
C LEU A 43 5.91 -4.27 7.47
N ALA A 44 5.95 -5.42 8.14
CA ALA A 44 4.73 -6.10 8.55
C ALA A 44 3.90 -5.23 9.51
N ALA A 45 4.53 -4.58 10.48
CA ALA A 45 3.86 -3.64 11.38
C ALA A 45 3.31 -2.41 10.64
N LEU A 46 4.10 -1.82 9.72
CA LEU A 46 3.66 -0.70 8.88
C LEU A 46 2.38 -1.02 8.11
N PHE A 47 2.38 -2.14 7.39
CA PHE A 47 1.22 -2.54 6.60
C PHE A 47 0.04 -2.99 7.45
N ALA A 48 0.27 -3.63 8.61
CA ALA A 48 -0.80 -3.94 9.55
C ALA A 48 -1.50 -2.68 10.06
N ASN A 49 -0.74 -1.66 10.46
CA ASN A 49 -1.28 -0.37 10.89
C ASN A 49 -2.02 0.35 9.75
N ARG A 50 -1.50 0.28 8.52
CA ARG A 50 -2.11 0.89 7.33
C ARG A 50 -3.41 0.18 6.90
N LEU A 51 -3.57 -1.10 7.21
CA LEU A 51 -4.74 -1.91 6.84
C LEU A 51 -5.73 -2.09 7.99
N ALA A 52 -5.46 -1.51 9.15
CA ALA A 52 -6.42 -1.46 10.25
C ALA A 52 -7.67 -0.68 9.84
N ALA A 53 -8.78 -0.90 10.52
CA ALA A 53 -10.04 -0.21 10.25
C ALA A 53 -9.84 1.32 10.24
N GLY A 54 -10.35 2.01 9.22
CA GLY A 54 -10.17 3.45 9.02
C GLY A 54 -8.88 3.86 8.29
N SER A 55 -8.18 2.91 7.68
CA SER A 55 -6.87 3.14 7.04
C SER A 55 -6.88 4.09 5.82
N GLY A 56 -8.03 4.56 5.37
CA GLY A 56 -8.16 5.47 4.22
C GLY A 56 -7.93 4.82 2.85
N PHE A 57 -8.03 3.50 2.75
CA PHE A 57 -8.06 2.81 1.46
C PHE A 57 -9.49 2.44 1.10
N ASP A 58 -9.93 2.86 -0.08
CA ASP A 58 -11.26 2.55 -0.61
C ASP A 58 -11.33 1.16 -1.21
N GLU A 59 -10.24 0.73 -1.83
CA GLU A 59 -10.14 -0.61 -2.41
C GLU A 59 -8.78 -1.26 -2.09
N ILE A 60 -8.86 -2.51 -1.67
CA ILE A 60 -7.71 -3.39 -1.52
C ILE A 60 -7.95 -4.56 -2.47
N LEU A 61 -7.21 -4.56 -3.58
CA LEU A 61 -7.38 -5.54 -4.65
C LEU A 61 -6.30 -6.61 -4.60
N VAL A 62 -6.72 -7.86 -4.80
CA VAL A 62 -5.83 -9.00 -4.96
C VAL A 62 -6.21 -9.78 -6.22
N PRO A 63 -5.25 -10.46 -6.88
CA PRO A 63 -5.57 -11.30 -8.03
C PRO A 63 -6.44 -12.48 -7.61
N THR A 64 -7.41 -12.84 -8.44
CA THR A 64 -8.18 -14.07 -8.27
C THR A 64 -7.28 -15.27 -8.50
N GLY A 65 -7.16 -16.14 -7.52
CA GLY A 65 -6.37 -17.37 -7.59
C GLY A 65 -7.14 -18.57 -7.04
N PRO A 66 -6.83 -19.79 -7.49
CA PRO A 66 -7.60 -21.00 -7.13
C PRO A 66 -7.42 -21.42 -5.66
N ASP A 67 -6.34 -20.98 -5.00
CA ASP A 67 -5.97 -21.39 -3.63
C ASP A 67 -6.23 -20.30 -2.57
N GLY A 68 -6.80 -19.16 -2.97
CA GLY A 68 -7.12 -18.07 -2.06
C GLY A 68 -5.92 -17.31 -1.48
N VAL A 69 -4.71 -17.63 -1.90
CA VAL A 69 -3.48 -16.98 -1.40
C VAL A 69 -3.26 -15.65 -2.11
N SER A 70 -3.13 -14.56 -1.37
CA SER A 70 -2.79 -13.24 -1.91
C SER A 70 -1.32 -13.16 -2.26
N ARG A 71 -0.97 -13.30 -3.54
CA ARG A 71 0.41 -13.21 -4.05
C ARG A 71 0.80 -11.81 -4.48
N CYS A 72 -0.17 -10.95 -4.67
CA CYS A 72 -0.05 -9.55 -5.01
C CYS A 72 -1.18 -8.80 -4.30
N ALA A 73 -0.94 -7.55 -3.96
CA ALA A 73 -1.98 -6.65 -3.48
C ALA A 73 -1.75 -5.24 -4.01
N ALA A 74 -2.84 -4.54 -4.32
CA ALA A 74 -2.87 -3.14 -4.67
C ALA A 74 -3.82 -2.39 -3.73
N LEU A 75 -3.32 -1.30 -3.13
CA LEU A 75 -4.06 -0.46 -2.19
C LEU A 75 -4.37 0.87 -2.87
N TRP A 76 -5.64 1.14 -3.06
CA TRP A 76 -6.13 2.30 -3.77
C TRP A 76 -6.90 3.26 -2.87
N VAL A 77 -6.68 4.55 -3.09
CA VAL A 77 -7.49 5.64 -2.53
C VAL A 77 -8.31 6.23 -3.66
N GLY A 78 -9.60 6.38 -3.44
CA GLY A 78 -10.55 6.93 -4.40
C GLY A 78 -10.43 8.45 -4.58
N PRO A 79 -11.24 9.02 -5.47
CA PRO A 79 -11.24 10.47 -5.74
C PRO A 79 -11.95 11.24 -4.63
N HIS A 80 -11.26 11.49 -3.51
CA HIS A 80 -11.71 12.28 -2.38
C HIS A 80 -11.30 13.75 -2.50
N ASP A 81 -11.93 14.60 -1.70
CA ASP A 81 -11.50 15.98 -1.55
C ASP A 81 -10.10 16.04 -0.88
N PRO A 82 -9.28 17.05 -1.22
CA PRO A 82 -7.93 17.18 -0.68
C PRO A 82 -7.88 17.23 0.85
N ASP A 83 -8.86 17.82 1.50
CA ASP A 83 -8.91 17.95 2.96
C ASP A 83 -9.17 16.57 3.62
N ASP A 84 -10.00 15.73 3.02
CA ASP A 84 -10.25 14.35 3.48
C ASP A 84 -8.99 13.49 3.31
N MET A 85 -8.26 13.66 2.21
CA MET A 85 -6.99 12.98 1.97
C MET A 85 -5.91 13.39 2.98
N GLU A 86 -5.84 14.68 3.32
CA GLU A 86 -4.90 15.19 4.33
C GLU A 86 -5.24 14.63 5.72
N ALA A 87 -6.51 14.58 6.09
CA ALA A 87 -6.97 13.97 7.35
C ALA A 87 -6.62 12.48 7.42
N ALA A 88 -6.88 11.71 6.37
CA ALA A 88 -6.54 10.29 6.28
C ALA A 88 -5.01 10.06 6.35
N ALA A 89 -4.22 10.91 5.71
CA ALA A 89 -2.76 10.85 5.78
C ALA A 89 -2.24 11.15 7.20
N ALA A 90 -2.84 12.12 7.89
CA ALA A 90 -2.50 12.44 9.28
C ALA A 90 -2.83 11.28 10.23
N GLU A 91 -3.99 10.64 10.07
CA GLU A 91 -4.39 9.46 10.84
C GLU A 91 -3.43 8.28 10.60
N ALA A 92 -3.10 8.00 9.35
CA ALA A 92 -2.12 6.97 8.99
C ALA A 92 -0.72 7.28 9.56
N GLY A 93 -0.31 8.54 9.59
CA GLY A 93 0.92 9.00 10.22
C GLY A 93 0.91 8.77 11.74
N ALA A 94 -0.21 9.10 12.40
CA ALA A 94 -0.38 8.87 13.84
C ALA A 94 -0.30 7.38 14.19
N ALA A 95 -0.97 6.51 13.43
CA ALA A 95 -0.95 5.06 13.63
C ALA A 95 0.45 4.44 13.50
N ASN A 96 1.33 5.05 12.72
CA ASN A 96 2.70 4.57 12.51
C ASN A 96 3.77 5.33 13.30
N ARG A 97 3.39 6.35 14.09
CA ARG A 97 4.34 7.20 14.82
C ARG A 97 5.31 6.40 15.69
N ALA A 98 4.78 5.53 16.55
CA ALA A 98 5.61 4.75 17.47
C ALA A 98 6.59 3.82 16.74
N LEU A 99 6.15 3.20 15.64
CA LEU A 99 7.00 2.38 14.79
C LEU A 99 8.13 3.19 14.16
N LEU A 100 7.84 4.39 13.66
CA LEU A 100 8.82 5.29 13.03
C LEU A 100 9.80 5.86 14.04
N GLU A 101 9.35 6.19 15.25
CA GLU A 101 10.20 6.64 16.35
C GLU A 101 11.17 5.53 16.81
N ASP A 102 10.67 4.30 17.04
CA ASP A 102 11.50 3.13 17.40
C ASP A 102 12.53 2.79 16.31
N ALA A 103 12.18 2.98 15.04
CA ALA A 103 13.07 2.79 13.91
C ALA A 103 14.07 3.96 13.71
N GLY A 104 13.96 5.05 14.47
CA GLY A 104 14.72 6.29 14.23
C GLY A 104 14.45 6.91 12.86
N ALA A 105 13.26 6.66 12.29
CA ALA A 105 12.93 7.00 10.90
C ALA A 105 12.31 8.38 10.72
N MET A 106 12.02 9.12 11.80
CA MET A 106 11.30 10.40 11.73
C MET A 106 12.04 11.46 10.90
N GLU A 107 13.35 11.59 11.06
CA GLU A 107 14.16 12.52 10.25
C GLU A 107 14.18 12.08 8.78
N ARG A 108 14.33 10.78 8.51
CA ARG A 108 14.30 10.25 7.14
C ARG A 108 12.93 10.47 6.48
N LEU A 109 11.85 10.28 7.22
CA LEU A 109 10.49 10.56 6.75
C LEU A 109 10.32 12.04 6.37
N SER A 110 10.86 12.97 7.16
CA SER A 110 10.74 14.41 6.87
C SER A 110 11.37 14.79 5.52
N ARG A 111 12.40 14.07 5.09
CA ARG A 111 13.04 14.27 3.78
C ARG A 111 12.16 13.82 2.60
N LEU A 112 11.13 13.01 2.84
CA LEU A 112 10.17 12.56 1.84
C LEU A 112 8.98 13.52 1.71
N PHE A 113 8.79 14.47 2.63
CA PHE A 113 7.65 15.41 2.59
C PHE A 113 7.49 16.19 1.29
N PRO A 114 8.54 16.65 0.60
CA PRO A 114 8.36 17.32 -0.68
C PRO A 114 7.69 16.45 -1.75
N ILE A 115 7.88 15.12 -1.68
CA ILE A 115 7.21 14.17 -2.59
C ILE A 115 5.71 14.11 -2.29
N PHE A 116 5.34 14.05 -1.01
CA PHE A 116 3.93 14.05 -0.60
C PHE A 116 3.23 15.38 -0.91
N GLN A 117 3.94 16.50 -0.78
CA GLN A 117 3.41 17.84 -1.11
C GLN A 117 3.19 18.04 -2.63
N ALA A 118 3.89 17.28 -3.47
CA ALA A 118 3.71 17.31 -4.92
C ALA A 118 2.48 16.54 -5.41
N HIS A 119 1.70 15.93 -4.49
CA HIS A 119 0.51 15.18 -4.82
C HIS A 119 -0.56 16.08 -5.46
N PRO A 120 -1.22 15.64 -6.57
CA PRO A 120 -2.29 16.44 -7.19
C PRO A 120 -3.41 16.78 -6.21
N ARG A 121 -3.94 18.00 -6.29
CA ARG A 121 -5.02 18.46 -5.42
C ARG A 121 -6.43 18.29 -6.02
N THR A 122 -6.53 17.79 -7.23
CA THR A 122 -7.82 17.42 -7.83
C THR A 122 -8.21 16.01 -7.43
N PRO A 123 -9.49 15.71 -7.18
CA PRO A 123 -9.94 14.34 -6.91
C PRO A 123 -9.49 13.37 -8.01
N HIS A 124 -8.84 12.28 -7.62
CA HIS A 124 -8.33 11.26 -8.54
C HIS A 124 -8.13 9.92 -7.82
N TRP A 125 -8.09 8.84 -8.60
CA TRP A 125 -7.67 7.54 -8.08
C TRP A 125 -6.16 7.52 -7.84
N TYR A 126 -5.76 7.16 -6.63
CA TYR A 126 -4.36 7.09 -6.23
C TYR A 126 -3.95 5.67 -5.84
N LEU A 127 -3.00 5.10 -6.58
CA LEU A 127 -2.38 3.83 -6.23
C LEU A 127 -1.31 4.07 -5.15
N ALA A 128 -1.68 3.89 -3.90
CA ALA A 128 -0.79 4.13 -2.77
C ALA A 128 0.31 3.05 -2.66
N PHE A 129 -0.07 1.79 -2.84
CA PHE A 129 0.87 0.67 -2.83
C PHE A 129 0.45 -0.40 -3.83
N VAL A 130 1.42 -1.00 -4.50
CA VAL A 130 1.24 -2.24 -5.24
C VAL A 130 2.46 -3.13 -5.03
N GLY A 131 2.25 -4.35 -4.59
CA GLY A 131 3.34 -5.27 -4.31
C GLY A 131 3.03 -6.70 -4.69
N THR A 132 3.97 -7.35 -5.38
CA THR A 132 3.91 -8.77 -5.72
C THR A 132 5.03 -9.51 -4.98
N ARG A 133 4.71 -10.62 -4.31
CA ARG A 133 5.73 -11.50 -3.68
C ARG A 133 6.82 -11.82 -4.67
N ARG A 134 8.07 -11.79 -4.23
CA ARG A 134 9.23 -11.94 -5.13
C ARG A 134 9.17 -13.21 -5.98
N ALA A 135 8.72 -14.32 -5.40
CA ALA A 135 8.58 -15.60 -6.10
C ALA A 135 7.48 -15.62 -7.18
N ASP A 136 6.57 -14.64 -7.15
CA ASP A 136 5.39 -14.59 -8.02
C ASP A 136 5.43 -13.46 -9.05
N ARG A 137 6.55 -12.73 -9.12
CA ARG A 137 6.75 -11.64 -10.09
C ARG A 137 6.77 -12.15 -11.54
N GLY A 138 6.49 -11.26 -12.48
CA GLY A 138 6.51 -11.57 -13.92
C GLY A 138 5.29 -12.34 -14.42
N ARG A 139 4.24 -12.51 -13.59
CA ARG A 139 3.02 -13.26 -13.95
C ARG A 139 1.81 -12.36 -14.25
N GLY A 140 2.00 -11.05 -14.37
CA GLY A 140 0.92 -10.10 -14.67
C GLY A 140 -0.01 -9.80 -13.48
N LEU A 141 0.31 -10.25 -12.24
CA LEU A 141 -0.59 -10.10 -11.09
C LEU A 141 -0.83 -8.63 -10.70
N ALA A 142 0.23 -7.82 -10.69
CA ALA A 142 0.11 -6.38 -10.45
C ALA A 142 -0.70 -5.68 -11.54
N SER A 143 -0.48 -6.05 -12.81
CA SER A 143 -1.23 -5.51 -13.94
C SER A 143 -2.73 -5.80 -13.84
N ALA A 144 -3.12 -6.98 -13.35
CA ALA A 144 -4.52 -7.31 -13.11
C ALA A 144 -5.16 -6.38 -12.06
N CYS A 145 -4.46 -6.14 -10.92
CA CYS A 145 -4.96 -5.25 -9.86
C CYS A 145 -4.98 -3.78 -10.30
N ILE A 146 -4.04 -3.35 -11.14
CA ILE A 146 -4.02 -1.98 -11.69
C ILE A 146 -5.13 -1.82 -12.73
N GLY A 147 -5.22 -2.75 -13.70
CA GLY A 147 -6.21 -2.73 -14.76
C GLY A 147 -7.65 -2.65 -14.23
N ALA A 148 -7.96 -3.33 -13.15
CA ALA A 148 -9.30 -3.30 -12.56
C ALA A 148 -9.79 -1.88 -12.17
N VAL A 149 -8.90 -0.96 -11.83
CA VAL A 149 -9.25 0.44 -11.54
C VAL A 149 -9.11 1.31 -12.79
N THR A 150 -8.00 1.18 -13.54
CA THR A 150 -7.78 2.01 -14.74
C THR A 150 -8.83 1.79 -15.81
N ASP A 151 -9.28 0.54 -16.02
CA ASP A 151 -10.34 0.24 -16.98
C ASP A 151 -11.68 0.92 -16.62
N ARG A 152 -11.97 1.06 -15.30
CA ARG A 152 -13.14 1.85 -14.84
C ARG A 152 -12.94 3.34 -15.06
N CYS A 153 -11.75 3.86 -14.76
CA CYS A 153 -11.44 5.28 -15.03
C CYS A 153 -11.61 5.60 -16.52
N ASP A 154 -11.16 4.73 -17.40
CA ASP A 154 -11.30 4.90 -18.85
C ASP A 154 -12.76 4.83 -19.32
N ALA A 155 -13.60 4.04 -18.64
CA ALA A 155 -15.04 3.92 -18.97
C ALA A 155 -15.85 5.11 -18.46
N ASP A 156 -15.44 5.75 -17.37
CA ASP A 156 -16.15 6.87 -16.74
C ASP A 156 -15.77 8.24 -17.37
N GLY A 157 -14.69 8.34 -18.14
CA GLY A 157 -14.22 9.51 -18.89
C GLY A 157 -13.34 10.44 -18.10
#